data_1ad5ce84159ee7b66cfa5986b96e7992
#
_entry.id   1ad5ce84159ee7b66cfa5986b96e7992
#
_cell.length_a   1.000
_cell.length_b   1.000
_cell.length_c   1.000
_cell.angle_alpha   90.00
_cell.angle_beta   90.00
_cell.angle_gamma   90.00
#
_symmetry.space_group_name_H-M   'P 1'
#
loop_
_entity.id
_entity.type
_entity.pdbx_description
1 polymer ?
#
loop_
_entity_poly.entity_id
_entity_poly.type
_entity_poly.pdbx_seq_one_letter_code
_entity_poly.pdbx_strand_id
1 'polypeptide(L)'
;MQSNGSISVSSAMRSSLTVMAVVCGWVILFRILIVFLDRWFLWALPEILRILLTGLLELTNGCCELASVADPQLRFVLCSGFLAFGGICVTMQTASVISGLPLRHYLTGKLLQTLFSLLLSAAVVLNIGLPVFLFLSLIAVLLGKIQKRSGNPLSVSV
;
A
#
# COMPACT_ATOMS: atom_id res chain seq x y z
N MET A 1 -36.08 -18.84 -16.20
CA MET A 1 -35.63 -19.52 -14.97
C MET A 1 -34.17 -19.32 -14.89
N GLN A 2 -33.71 -18.25 -14.19
CA GLN A 2 -32.30 -18.08 -13.88
C GLN A 2 -31.94 -19.06 -12.75
N SER A 3 -31.04 -19.98 -13.04
CA SER A 3 -30.50 -20.86 -12.03
C SER A 3 -29.65 -20.01 -11.06
N ASN A 4 -30.13 -19.87 -9.83
CA ASN A 4 -29.31 -19.37 -8.74
C ASN A 4 -28.09 -20.30 -8.61
N GLY A 5 -26.98 -19.90 -9.21
CA GLY A 5 -25.72 -20.60 -9.10
C GLY A 5 -25.23 -20.52 -7.65
N SER A 6 -25.54 -21.55 -6.87
CA SER A 6 -24.92 -21.75 -5.58
C SER A 6 -23.40 -21.81 -5.81
N ILE A 7 -22.69 -20.76 -5.39
CA ILE A 7 -21.23 -20.75 -5.43
C ILE A 7 -20.77 -21.92 -4.56
N SER A 8 -20.29 -22.97 -5.21
CA SER A 8 -19.77 -24.14 -4.51
C SER A 8 -18.54 -23.71 -3.71
N VAL A 9 -18.45 -24.13 -2.45
CA VAL A 9 -17.28 -23.87 -1.57
C VAL A 9 -15.99 -24.28 -2.28
N SER A 10 -16.00 -25.35 -3.07
CA SER A 10 -14.83 -25.80 -3.84
C SER A 10 -14.44 -24.81 -4.95
N SER A 11 -15.39 -24.15 -5.62
CA SER A 11 -15.08 -23.13 -6.63
C SER A 11 -14.53 -21.86 -5.98
N ALA A 12 -15.08 -21.46 -4.83
CA ALA A 12 -14.56 -20.33 -4.05
C ALA A 12 -13.13 -20.59 -3.56
N MET A 13 -12.85 -21.79 -3.03
CA MET A 13 -11.50 -22.19 -2.62
C MET A 13 -10.53 -22.19 -3.79
N ARG A 14 -10.90 -22.73 -4.94
CA ARG A 14 -10.04 -22.73 -6.13
C ARG A 14 -9.73 -21.33 -6.61
N SER A 15 -10.71 -20.44 -6.64
CA SER A 15 -10.51 -19.02 -6.99
C SER A 15 -9.56 -18.34 -6.02
N SER A 16 -9.74 -18.53 -4.71
CA SER A 16 -8.87 -17.96 -3.67
C SER A 16 -7.44 -18.47 -3.78
N LEU A 17 -7.23 -19.76 -4.03
CA LEU A 17 -5.89 -20.33 -4.23
C LEU A 17 -5.19 -19.74 -5.45
N THR A 18 -5.93 -19.53 -6.55
CA THR A 18 -5.37 -18.89 -7.75
C THR A 18 -4.92 -17.46 -7.46
N VAL A 19 -5.74 -16.66 -6.76
CA VAL A 19 -5.37 -15.29 -6.38
C VAL A 19 -4.15 -15.29 -5.46
N MET A 20 -4.11 -16.17 -4.46
CA MET A 20 -2.94 -16.28 -3.57
C MET A 20 -1.68 -16.69 -4.33
N ALA A 21 -1.77 -17.64 -5.28
CA ALA A 21 -0.63 -18.03 -6.10
C ALA A 21 -0.10 -16.85 -6.94
N VAL A 22 -0.97 -16.03 -7.51
CA VAL A 22 -0.59 -14.81 -8.25
C VAL A 22 0.11 -13.81 -7.32
N VAL A 23 -0.44 -13.57 -6.12
CA VAL A 23 0.18 -12.68 -5.14
C VAL A 23 1.57 -13.17 -4.74
N CYS A 24 1.71 -14.46 -4.39
CA CYS A 24 3.01 -15.06 -4.08
C CYS A 24 3.99 -14.95 -5.25
N GLY A 25 3.53 -15.18 -6.48
CA GLY A 25 4.34 -15.03 -7.68
C GLY A 25 4.92 -13.62 -7.83
N TRP A 26 4.11 -12.58 -7.60
CA TRP A 26 4.57 -11.20 -7.62
C TRP A 26 5.60 -10.92 -6.53
N VAL A 27 5.38 -11.37 -5.29
CA VAL A 27 6.34 -11.19 -4.18
C VAL A 27 7.69 -11.84 -4.51
N ILE A 28 7.67 -13.07 -5.00
CA ILE A 28 8.89 -13.80 -5.40
C ILE A 28 9.62 -13.05 -6.53
N LEU A 29 8.90 -12.61 -7.55
CA LEU A 29 9.46 -11.87 -8.67
C LEU A 29 10.15 -10.57 -8.20
N PHE A 30 9.47 -9.79 -7.37
CA PHE A 30 10.06 -8.56 -6.82
C PHE A 30 11.23 -8.85 -5.88
N ARG A 31 11.20 -9.96 -5.13
CA ARG A 31 12.35 -10.38 -4.32
C ARG A 31 13.58 -10.68 -5.17
N ILE A 32 13.39 -11.42 -6.26
CA ILE A 32 14.47 -11.71 -7.21
C ILE A 32 15.00 -10.40 -7.84
N LEU A 33 14.10 -9.49 -8.24
CA LEU A 33 14.45 -8.19 -8.78
C LEU A 33 15.28 -7.37 -7.79
N ILE A 34 14.89 -7.31 -6.52
CA ILE A 34 15.62 -6.57 -5.47
C ILE A 34 17.02 -7.15 -5.29
N VAL A 35 17.16 -8.48 -5.19
CA VAL A 35 18.46 -9.15 -5.07
C VAL A 35 19.37 -8.83 -6.26
N PHE A 36 18.79 -8.81 -7.45
CA PHE A 36 19.53 -8.45 -8.68
C PHE A 36 19.97 -6.97 -8.65
N LEU A 37 19.07 -6.05 -8.28
CA LEU A 37 19.37 -4.63 -8.16
C LEU A 37 20.41 -4.37 -7.06
N ASP A 38 20.33 -5.08 -5.94
CA ASP A 38 21.31 -4.97 -4.86
C ASP A 38 22.71 -5.35 -5.36
N ARG A 39 22.83 -6.39 -6.14
CA ARG A 39 24.11 -6.83 -6.73
C ARG A 39 24.71 -5.83 -7.72
N TRP A 40 23.86 -5.09 -8.45
CA TRP A 40 24.32 -4.23 -9.54
C TRP A 40 24.44 -2.76 -9.15
N PHE A 41 23.54 -2.27 -8.31
CA PHE A 41 23.35 -0.84 -8.14
C PHE A 41 23.12 -0.42 -6.68
N LEU A 42 22.28 -1.14 -5.92
CA LEU A 42 21.85 -0.68 -4.60
C LEU A 42 22.99 -0.69 -3.57
N TRP A 43 23.99 -1.56 -3.74
CA TRP A 43 25.17 -1.62 -2.85
C TRP A 43 25.96 -0.31 -2.83
N ALA A 44 25.92 0.47 -3.92
CA ALA A 44 26.62 1.74 -4.03
C ALA A 44 25.88 2.91 -3.39
N LEU A 45 24.61 2.71 -2.97
CA LEU A 45 23.77 3.75 -2.40
C LEU A 45 23.94 3.85 -0.88
N PRO A 46 23.72 5.07 -0.31
CA PRO A 46 23.60 5.22 1.14
C PRO A 46 22.48 4.30 1.68
N GLU A 47 22.69 3.76 2.89
CA GLU A 47 21.81 2.77 3.53
C GLU A 47 20.33 3.20 3.51
N ILE A 48 20.04 4.43 3.91
CA ILE A 48 18.66 4.95 3.93
C ILE A 48 18.02 4.95 2.53
N LEU A 49 18.78 5.33 1.51
CA LEU A 49 18.26 5.38 0.14
C LEU A 49 18.00 3.97 -0.41
N ARG A 50 18.87 3.02 -0.07
CA ARG A 50 18.67 1.59 -0.38
C ARG A 50 17.39 1.08 0.25
N ILE A 51 17.18 1.30 1.54
CA ILE A 51 15.98 0.91 2.28
C ILE A 51 14.71 1.52 1.67
N LEU A 52 14.77 2.82 1.32
CA LEU A 52 13.65 3.51 0.67
C LEU A 52 13.29 2.88 -0.67
N LEU A 53 14.27 2.61 -1.53
CA LEU A 53 14.04 1.98 -2.82
C LEU A 53 13.50 0.55 -2.68
N THR A 54 14.07 -0.23 -1.77
CA THR A 54 13.58 -1.58 -1.47
C THR A 54 12.13 -1.56 -0.99
N GLY A 55 11.79 -0.67 -0.06
CA GLY A 55 10.43 -0.53 0.46
C GLY A 55 9.42 0.01 -0.56
N LEU A 56 9.87 0.87 -1.49
CA LEU A 56 9.03 1.31 -2.61
C LEU A 56 8.76 0.17 -3.60
N LEU A 57 9.71 -0.71 -3.83
CA LEU A 57 9.55 -1.87 -4.72
C LEU A 57 8.66 -2.92 -4.05
N GLU A 58 9.03 -3.33 -2.83
CA GLU A 58 8.33 -4.40 -2.12
C GLU A 58 8.31 -4.08 -0.61
N LEU A 59 7.12 -3.96 -0.08
CA LEU A 59 6.81 -3.56 1.29
C LEU A 59 7.54 -4.42 2.34
N THR A 60 7.46 -5.73 2.21
CA THR A 60 7.94 -6.66 3.25
C THR A 60 9.45 -6.59 3.40
N ASN A 61 10.18 -6.54 2.28
CA ASN A 61 11.63 -6.40 2.29
C ASN A 61 12.04 -5.04 2.86
N GLY A 62 11.37 -3.95 2.46
CA GLY A 62 11.62 -2.63 3.02
C GLY A 62 11.43 -2.58 4.53
N CYS A 63 10.34 -3.16 5.04
CA CYS A 63 10.09 -3.25 6.48
C CYS A 63 11.14 -4.11 7.22
N CYS A 64 11.62 -5.18 6.60
CA CYS A 64 12.70 -5.99 7.18
C CYS A 64 14.02 -5.22 7.26
N GLU A 65 14.38 -4.48 6.20
CA GLU A 65 15.60 -3.67 6.17
C GLU A 65 15.56 -2.50 7.15
N LEU A 66 14.37 -1.98 7.49
CA LEU A 66 14.24 -0.95 8.53
C LEU A 66 14.79 -1.38 9.90
N ALA A 67 14.92 -2.68 10.15
CA ALA A 67 15.51 -3.18 11.40
C ALA A 67 16.96 -2.71 11.60
N SER A 68 17.72 -2.41 10.54
CA SER A 68 19.07 -1.86 10.60
C SER A 68 19.14 -0.38 11.00
N VAL A 69 18.05 0.37 10.82
CA VAL A 69 17.99 1.79 11.17
C VAL A 69 18.06 1.95 12.69
N ALA A 70 19.11 2.61 13.18
CA ALA A 70 19.35 2.75 14.61
C ALA A 70 18.29 3.60 15.34
N ASP A 71 17.80 4.66 14.69
CA ASP A 71 16.82 5.56 15.26
C ASP A 71 15.40 4.95 15.23
N PRO A 72 14.80 4.65 16.41
CA PRO A 72 13.46 4.08 16.49
C PRO A 72 12.35 5.01 15.94
N GLN A 73 12.54 6.32 16.06
CA GLN A 73 11.55 7.31 15.61
C GLN A 73 11.53 7.35 14.09
N LEU A 74 12.70 7.42 13.45
CA LEU A 74 12.82 7.35 12.00
C LEU A 74 12.29 6.03 11.45
N ARG A 75 12.61 4.91 12.11
CA ARG A 75 12.09 3.58 11.77
C ARG A 75 10.56 3.54 11.78
N PHE A 76 9.94 4.10 12.81
CA PHE A 76 8.47 4.18 12.94
C PHE A 76 7.85 4.98 11.79
N VAL A 77 8.39 6.17 11.49
CA VAL A 77 7.90 7.03 10.40
C VAL A 77 8.03 6.34 9.04
N LEU A 78 9.20 5.77 8.74
CA LEU A 78 9.42 5.08 7.46
C LEU A 78 8.53 3.84 7.32
N CYS A 79 8.38 3.05 8.39
CA CYS A 79 7.51 1.89 8.40
C CYS A 79 6.05 2.27 8.11
N SER A 80 5.55 3.34 8.73
CA SER A 80 4.19 3.84 8.49
C SER A 80 3.99 4.29 7.04
N GLY A 81 5.00 4.92 6.43
CA GLY A 81 5.01 5.29 5.01
C GLY A 81 4.95 4.08 4.09
N PHE A 82 5.78 3.07 4.34
CA PHE A 82 5.80 1.83 3.55
C PHE A 82 4.46 1.09 3.64
N LEU A 83 3.90 0.94 4.84
CA LEU A 83 2.60 0.31 5.04
C LEU A 83 1.48 1.05 4.32
N ALA A 84 1.49 2.38 4.33
CA ALA A 84 0.49 3.19 3.65
C ALA A 84 0.61 3.09 2.12
N PHE A 85 1.83 3.12 1.59
CA PHE A 85 2.08 3.01 0.15
C PHE A 85 1.85 1.59 -0.38
N GLY A 86 2.34 0.58 0.34
CA GLY A 86 2.22 -0.83 -0.01
C GLY A 86 3.21 -1.33 -1.06
N GLY A 87 4.04 -0.45 -1.63
CA GLY A 87 5.01 -0.79 -2.67
C GLY A 87 4.42 -0.98 -4.08
N ILE A 88 5.29 -0.98 -5.08
CA ILE A 88 4.94 -1.22 -6.49
C ILE A 88 4.42 -2.66 -6.66
N CYS A 89 4.97 -3.61 -5.92
CA CYS A 89 4.54 -5.01 -5.93
C CYS A 89 3.04 -5.13 -5.66
N VAL A 90 2.53 -4.52 -4.59
CA VAL A 90 1.08 -4.54 -4.25
C VAL A 90 0.25 -3.83 -5.31
N THR A 91 0.78 -2.75 -5.90
CA THR A 91 0.10 -2.05 -7.00
C THR A 91 -0.07 -2.96 -8.22
N MET A 92 0.96 -3.72 -8.59
CA MET A 92 0.90 -4.69 -9.69
C MET A 92 -0.02 -5.87 -9.39
N GLN A 93 -0.01 -6.36 -8.15
CA GLN A 93 -0.95 -7.38 -7.69
C GLN A 93 -2.40 -6.91 -7.84
N THR A 94 -2.69 -5.69 -7.37
CA THR A 94 -4.02 -5.10 -7.47
C THR A 94 -4.45 -4.93 -8.94
N ALA A 95 -3.57 -4.42 -9.78
CA ALA A 95 -3.83 -4.24 -11.21
C ALA A 95 -4.06 -5.58 -11.95
N SER A 96 -3.42 -6.66 -11.50
CA SER A 96 -3.60 -7.99 -12.12
C SER A 96 -4.91 -8.67 -11.76
N VAL A 97 -5.52 -8.29 -10.63
CA VAL A 97 -6.76 -8.92 -10.13
C VAL A 97 -8.00 -8.10 -10.51
N ILE A 98 -7.88 -6.77 -10.54
CA ILE A 98 -9.02 -5.88 -10.79
C ILE A 98 -8.97 -5.38 -12.23
N SER A 99 -9.84 -5.92 -13.08
CA SER A 99 -10.02 -5.43 -14.44
C SER A 99 -10.78 -4.09 -14.45
N GLY A 100 -10.28 -3.11 -15.22
CA GLY A 100 -10.97 -1.83 -15.42
C GLY A 100 -10.69 -0.75 -14.37
N LEU A 101 -9.82 -1.00 -13.39
CA LEU A 101 -9.43 0.03 -12.44
C LEU A 101 -8.55 1.10 -13.12
N PRO A 102 -8.92 2.39 -13.05
CA PRO A 102 -8.05 3.46 -13.55
C PRO A 102 -6.84 3.61 -12.60
N LEU A 103 -5.73 3.00 -12.98
CA LEU A 103 -4.50 2.90 -12.18
C LEU A 103 -4.01 4.27 -11.67
N ARG A 104 -4.24 5.33 -12.45
CA ARG A 104 -3.86 6.71 -12.07
C ARG A 104 -4.59 7.16 -10.80
N HIS A 105 -5.90 6.94 -10.71
CA HIS A 105 -6.69 7.31 -9.52
C HIS A 105 -6.29 6.47 -8.30
N TYR A 106 -6.02 5.19 -8.50
CA TYR A 106 -5.52 4.32 -7.45
C TYR A 106 -4.18 4.82 -6.90
N LEU A 107 -3.21 5.13 -7.77
CA LEU A 107 -1.91 5.66 -7.38
C LEU A 107 -2.02 7.02 -6.68
N THR A 108 -2.86 7.91 -7.18
CA THR A 108 -3.08 9.22 -6.54
C THR A 108 -3.63 9.04 -5.12
N GLY A 109 -4.60 8.14 -4.94
CA GLY A 109 -5.14 7.81 -3.62
C GLY A 109 -4.06 7.24 -2.68
N LYS A 110 -3.21 6.34 -3.20
CA LYS A 110 -2.09 5.77 -2.44
C LYS A 110 -1.06 6.81 -2.03
N LEU A 111 -0.70 7.73 -2.92
CA LEU A 111 0.23 8.83 -2.60
C LEU A 111 -0.34 9.76 -1.53
N LEU A 112 -1.61 10.13 -1.63
CA LEU A 112 -2.27 10.93 -0.59
C LEU A 112 -2.31 10.20 0.75
N GLN A 113 -2.68 8.92 0.76
CA GLN A 113 -2.68 8.08 1.96
C GLN A 113 -1.29 8.02 2.59
N THR A 114 -0.25 7.84 1.79
CA THR A 114 1.14 7.80 2.25
C THR A 114 1.57 9.14 2.86
N LEU A 115 1.24 10.24 2.20
CA LEU A 115 1.53 11.58 2.71
C LEU A 115 0.87 11.81 4.08
N PHE A 116 -0.42 11.49 4.20
CA PHE A 116 -1.13 11.60 5.48
C PHE A 116 -0.52 10.70 6.57
N SER A 117 -0.14 9.47 6.22
CA SER A 117 0.49 8.53 7.15
C SER A 117 1.83 9.06 7.65
N LEU A 118 2.67 9.60 6.75
CA LEU A 118 3.96 10.20 7.11
C LEU A 118 3.80 11.43 7.99
N LEU A 119 2.87 12.33 7.66
CA LEU A 119 2.59 13.52 8.46
C LEU A 119 2.08 13.15 9.87
N LEU A 120 1.20 12.17 9.94
CA LEU A 120 0.64 11.72 11.22
C LEU A 120 1.69 11.04 12.09
N SER A 121 2.49 10.14 11.51
CA SER A 121 3.56 9.46 12.25
C SER A 121 4.65 10.44 12.72
N ALA A 122 5.02 11.43 11.88
CA ALA A 122 5.93 12.49 12.27
C ALA A 122 5.36 13.36 13.40
N ALA A 123 4.08 13.71 13.35
CA ALA A 123 3.41 14.46 14.42
C ALA A 123 3.40 13.69 15.76
N VAL A 124 3.22 12.38 15.72
CA VAL A 124 3.30 11.51 16.90
C VAL A 124 4.72 11.52 17.49
N VAL A 125 5.73 11.35 16.61
CA VAL A 125 7.15 11.34 17.02
C VAL A 125 7.59 12.67 17.61
N LEU A 126 7.17 13.79 17.00
CA LEU A 126 7.47 15.14 17.50
C LEU A 126 6.66 15.53 18.74
N ASN A 127 5.81 14.64 19.24
CA ASN A 127 4.93 14.87 20.37
C ASN A 127 4.05 16.15 20.20
N ILE A 128 3.81 16.53 18.95
CA ILE A 128 2.92 17.62 18.56
C ILE A 128 1.49 17.07 18.67
N GLY A 129 1.15 16.79 19.83
CA GLY A 129 -0.02 16.24 20.44
C GLY A 129 -1.35 16.18 19.70
N LEU A 130 -2.29 15.62 20.42
CA LEU A 130 -3.72 15.50 20.19
C LEU A 130 -4.41 16.55 19.26
N PRO A 131 -4.07 17.87 19.27
CA PRO A 131 -4.74 18.84 18.41
C PRO A 131 -4.50 18.63 16.90
N VAL A 132 -3.31 18.19 16.48
CA VAL A 132 -3.04 17.92 15.05
C VAL A 132 -3.78 16.67 14.58
N PHE A 133 -3.87 15.65 15.42
CA PHE A 133 -4.67 14.45 15.15
C PHE A 133 -6.16 14.78 14.99
N LEU A 134 -6.70 15.57 15.90
CA LEU A 134 -8.10 16.01 15.85
C LEU A 134 -8.37 16.89 14.64
N PHE A 135 -7.44 17.78 14.29
CA PHE A 135 -7.58 18.65 13.12
C PHE A 135 -7.54 17.84 11.80
N LEU A 136 -6.61 16.88 11.67
CA LEU A 136 -6.53 16.02 10.49
C LEU A 136 -7.73 15.07 10.36
N SER A 137 -8.21 14.52 11.48
CA SER A 137 -9.41 13.69 11.49
C SER A 137 -10.67 14.48 11.13
N LEU A 138 -10.76 15.73 11.56
CA LEU A 138 -11.84 16.63 11.20
C LEU A 138 -11.83 16.95 9.71
N ILE A 139 -10.65 17.26 9.16
CA ILE A 139 -10.48 17.48 7.69
C ILE A 139 -10.88 16.23 6.90
N ALA A 140 -10.45 15.05 7.32
CA ALA A 140 -10.79 13.80 6.64
C ALA A 140 -12.31 13.54 6.64
N VAL A 141 -12.99 13.80 7.77
CA VAL A 141 -14.45 13.69 7.87
C VAL A 141 -15.16 14.72 7.01
N LEU A 142 -14.67 15.96 6.95
CA LEU A 142 -15.23 17.02 6.11
C LEU A 142 -15.07 16.70 4.63
N LEU A 143 -13.88 16.25 4.20
CA LEU A 143 -13.63 15.83 2.82
C LEU A 143 -14.50 14.62 2.45
N GLY A 144 -14.66 13.65 3.32
CA GLY A 144 -15.56 12.51 3.12
C GLY A 144 -17.02 12.92 2.98
N LYS A 145 -17.49 13.92 3.74
CA LYS A 145 -18.84 14.49 3.60
C LYS A 145 -19.01 15.25 2.28
N ILE A 146 -18.00 16.00 1.85
CA ILE A 146 -18.02 16.73 0.57
C ILE A 146 -18.07 15.74 -0.60
N GLN A 147 -17.27 14.70 -0.55
CA GLN A 147 -17.25 13.67 -1.58
C GLN A 147 -18.58 12.90 -1.65
N LYS A 148 -19.19 12.60 -0.50
CA LYS A 148 -20.52 11.97 -0.43
C LYS A 148 -21.63 12.89 -0.98
N ARG A 149 -21.46 14.20 -0.88
CA ARG A 149 -22.41 15.20 -1.37
C ARG A 149 -22.23 15.46 -2.88
N SER A 150 -21.03 15.27 -3.43
CA SER A 150 -20.69 15.42 -4.85
C SER A 150 -20.84 14.12 -5.66
N GLY A 151 -20.94 12.96 -5.00
CA GLY A 151 -21.08 11.65 -5.63
C GLY A 151 -22.53 11.27 -5.82
N ASN A 152 -23.03 11.48 -7.03
CA ASN A 152 -24.18 10.75 -7.56
C ASN A 152 -23.89 9.24 -7.44
N PRO A 153 -24.84 8.39 -7.01
CA PRO A 153 -24.57 6.97 -6.84
C PRO A 153 -24.18 6.38 -8.18
N LEU A 154 -22.98 5.84 -8.27
CA LEU A 154 -22.60 4.94 -9.36
C LEU A 154 -23.64 3.82 -9.34
N SER A 155 -24.54 3.82 -10.30
CA SER A 155 -25.39 2.69 -10.59
C SER A 155 -24.47 1.52 -10.95
N VAL A 156 -24.21 0.67 -9.97
CA VAL A 156 -23.65 -0.66 -10.22
C VAL A 156 -24.78 -1.43 -10.89
N SER A 157 -24.80 -1.39 -12.22
CA SER A 157 -25.57 -2.35 -13.00
C SER A 157 -24.82 -3.69 -12.88
N VAL A 158 -25.47 -4.60 -12.17
CA VAL A 158 -25.11 -6.01 -12.11
C VAL A 158 -25.28 -6.65 -13.48
#